data_dbce3a2e372e89fe9186247f060c07b5
#
_entry.id   dbce3a2e372e89fe9186247f060c07b5
#
_cell.length_a   1.000
_cell.length_b   1.000
_cell.length_c   1.000
_cell.angle_alpha   90.00
_cell.angle_beta   90.00
_cell.angle_gamma   90.00
#
_symmetry.space_group_name_H-M   'P 1'
#
loop_
_entity.id
_entity.type
_entity.pdbx_description
1 polymer ?
#
loop_
_entity_poly.entity_id
_entity_poly.type
_entity_poly.pdbx_seq_one_letter_code
_entity_poly.pdbx_strand_id
1 'polypeptide(L)'
;PGWAPNEDLSSMVGPMIVNLLPLLIGYTGGKMIYGHRGGVIGAVVTMAAIVGTESPQFLGAMLVGPGAAKVLKELDARLRDNVPEGFEMLYDNFSSGILGWGLAVFVYSFLANILQAVADGLGNFAAGIVDAGLVPLADIPIEVAKVLFLNNAVNHGVLTPLGAAQAAEEGKSIYYMLESNPGPGLGLLIAYYIAGTGMWKQSAPGSIIIHFFGGIHEIYFPYVLGHPIMIVAMWAGGISADLWWVATDAGLVGPPSPGSIFAYLAMLPRSGGANVLIGVAIGAVAAAVVGTILLRVRPIQETDAGVDDAIDTSIPGVDV
;
A
#
# COMPACT_ATOMS: atom_id res chain seq x y z
N PRO A 1 5.92 -20.09 8.24
CA PRO A 1 4.66 -20.65 8.71
C PRO A 1 3.94 -21.30 7.53
N GLY A 2 3.04 -22.24 7.81
CA GLY A 2 2.30 -22.99 6.78
C GLY A 2 2.49 -24.49 6.89
N TRP A 3 2.04 -25.22 5.87
CA TRP A 3 1.97 -26.68 5.87
C TRP A 3 3.34 -27.35 5.76
N ALA A 4 4.31 -26.64 5.20
CA ALA A 4 5.70 -27.07 5.06
C ALA A 4 6.62 -25.88 5.38
N PRO A 5 6.85 -25.57 6.68
CA PRO A 5 7.69 -24.47 7.07
C PRO A 5 9.13 -24.72 6.59
N ASN A 6 9.68 -23.74 5.89
CA ASN A 6 11.07 -23.73 5.44
C ASN A 6 11.65 -22.34 5.73
N GLU A 7 12.57 -22.27 6.68
CA GLU A 7 13.14 -21.00 7.16
C GLU A 7 13.97 -20.32 6.07
N ASP A 8 14.70 -21.08 5.26
CA ASP A 8 15.52 -20.55 4.17
C ASP A 8 14.66 -19.87 3.11
N LEU A 9 13.55 -20.49 2.70
CA LEU A 9 12.62 -19.90 1.74
C LEU A 9 11.86 -18.71 2.35
N SER A 10 11.49 -18.77 3.62
CA SER A 10 10.78 -17.68 4.29
C SER A 10 11.66 -16.45 4.47
N SER A 11 12.98 -16.62 4.58
CA SER A 11 13.93 -15.51 4.67
C SER A 11 13.97 -14.62 3.42
N MET A 12 13.55 -15.13 2.25
CA MET A 12 13.47 -14.37 1.00
C MET A 12 12.31 -13.36 0.98
N VAL A 13 11.25 -13.61 1.75
CA VAL A 13 10.01 -12.79 1.71
C VAL A 13 10.28 -11.37 2.17
N GLY A 14 10.99 -11.19 3.27
CA GLY A 14 11.34 -9.87 3.80
C GLY A 14 12.04 -8.98 2.77
N PRO A 15 13.21 -9.38 2.23
CA PRO A 15 13.91 -8.60 1.21
C PRO A 15 13.10 -8.33 -0.06
N MET A 16 12.22 -9.24 -0.47
CA MET A 16 11.35 -9.01 -1.63
C MET A 16 10.33 -7.90 -1.35
N ILE A 17 9.71 -7.89 -0.19
CA ILE A 17 8.70 -6.89 0.17
C ILE A 17 9.36 -5.56 0.51
N VAL A 18 10.41 -5.58 1.34
CA VAL A 18 11.00 -4.34 1.87
C VAL A 18 11.89 -3.63 0.84
N ASN A 19 12.60 -4.38 0.00
CA ASN A 19 13.57 -3.81 -0.94
C ASN A 19 13.12 -3.91 -2.39
N LEU A 20 12.81 -5.13 -2.88
CA LEU A 20 12.59 -5.34 -4.32
C LEU A 20 11.32 -4.64 -4.81
N LEU A 21 10.18 -4.77 -4.11
CA LEU A 21 8.93 -4.18 -4.56
C LEU A 21 9.00 -2.64 -4.61
N PRO A 22 9.45 -1.91 -3.57
CA PRO A 22 9.62 -0.47 -3.67
C PRO A 22 10.60 -0.07 -4.78
N LEU A 23 11.69 -0.83 -4.97
CA LEU A 23 12.67 -0.56 -6.03
C LEU A 23 12.04 -0.65 -7.42
N LEU A 24 11.21 -1.68 -7.66
CA LEU A 24 10.49 -1.85 -8.92
C LEU A 24 9.44 -0.75 -9.15
N ILE A 25 8.78 -0.30 -8.08
CA ILE A 25 7.85 0.83 -8.15
C ILE A 25 8.59 2.11 -8.56
N GLY A 26 9.72 2.41 -7.91
CA GLY A 26 10.52 3.58 -8.24
C GLY A 26 11.11 3.54 -9.64
N TYR A 27 11.59 2.35 -10.08
CA TYR A 27 12.05 2.14 -11.45
C TYR A 27 10.93 2.37 -12.46
N THR A 28 9.78 1.73 -12.25
CA THR A 28 8.64 1.81 -13.19
C THR A 28 8.09 3.23 -13.26
N GLY A 29 7.90 3.88 -12.12
CA GLY A 29 7.45 5.27 -12.07
C GLY A 29 8.44 6.23 -12.74
N GLY A 30 9.74 6.03 -12.52
CA GLY A 30 10.79 6.79 -13.21
C GLY A 30 10.81 6.54 -14.72
N LYS A 31 10.62 5.29 -15.15
CA LYS A 31 10.54 4.90 -16.56
C LYS A 31 9.36 5.54 -17.27
N MET A 32 8.21 5.65 -16.63
CA MET A 32 7.02 6.32 -17.17
C MET A 32 7.27 7.82 -17.43
N ILE A 33 8.11 8.47 -16.63
CA ILE A 33 8.42 9.91 -16.78
C ILE A 33 9.50 10.17 -17.83
N TYR A 34 10.59 9.36 -17.84
CA TYR A 34 11.73 9.61 -18.71
C TYR A 34 12.43 8.34 -19.21
N GLY A 35 11.66 7.39 -19.71
CA GLY A 35 12.18 6.17 -20.34
C GLY A 35 13.18 5.40 -19.46
N HIS A 36 14.09 4.66 -20.09
CA HIS A 36 15.05 3.82 -19.38
C HIS A 36 15.94 4.60 -18.39
N ARG A 37 16.44 5.77 -18.77
CA ARG A 37 17.27 6.63 -17.91
C ARG A 37 16.51 7.08 -16.66
N GLY A 38 15.22 7.46 -16.84
CA GLY A 38 14.33 7.78 -15.74
C GLY A 38 14.10 6.60 -14.79
N GLY A 39 13.97 5.38 -15.34
CA GLY A 39 13.85 4.16 -14.53
C GLY A 39 15.10 3.91 -13.68
N VAL A 40 16.29 4.01 -14.28
CA VAL A 40 17.55 3.77 -13.56
C VAL A 40 17.77 4.77 -12.44
N ILE A 41 17.65 6.08 -12.71
CA ILE A 41 17.79 7.10 -11.65
C ILE A 41 16.70 6.96 -10.59
N GLY A 42 15.47 6.62 -10.98
CA GLY A 42 14.35 6.36 -10.09
C GLY A 42 14.66 5.22 -9.12
N ALA A 43 15.23 4.11 -9.62
CA ALA A 43 15.64 2.98 -8.78
C ALA A 43 16.75 3.37 -7.79
N VAL A 44 17.79 4.09 -8.25
CA VAL A 44 18.92 4.51 -7.41
C VAL A 44 18.44 5.40 -6.26
N VAL A 45 17.61 6.39 -6.56
CA VAL A 45 17.14 7.34 -5.54
C VAL A 45 16.10 6.69 -4.61
N THR A 46 15.30 5.75 -5.12
CA THR A 46 14.39 4.94 -4.30
C THR A 46 15.14 4.06 -3.30
N MET A 47 16.28 3.48 -3.69
CA MET A 47 17.10 2.70 -2.77
C MET A 47 17.60 3.54 -1.58
N ALA A 48 17.87 4.83 -1.80
CA ALA A 48 18.23 5.73 -0.72
C ALA A 48 17.09 5.96 0.29
N ALA A 49 15.83 6.02 -0.19
CA ALA A 49 14.67 6.08 0.68
C ALA A 49 14.50 4.78 1.50
N ILE A 50 14.70 3.62 0.86
CA ILE A 50 14.61 2.31 1.52
C ILE A 50 15.63 2.20 2.65
N VAL A 51 16.89 2.55 2.38
CA VAL A 51 17.98 2.44 3.36
C VAL A 51 17.87 3.49 4.47
N GLY A 52 17.24 4.63 4.18
CA GLY A 52 17.09 5.74 5.12
C GLY A 52 15.92 5.60 6.11
N THR A 53 15.13 4.52 6.04
CA THR A 53 13.92 4.32 6.87
C THR A 53 13.84 2.90 7.41
N GLU A 54 13.10 2.73 8.50
CA GLU A 54 12.87 1.42 9.11
C GLU A 54 11.64 0.70 8.53
N SER A 55 10.73 1.43 7.89
CA SER A 55 9.50 0.90 7.31
C SER A 55 9.60 0.71 5.79
N PRO A 56 8.86 -0.25 5.19
CA PRO A 56 8.83 -0.45 3.74
C PRO A 56 8.40 0.82 3.00
N GLN A 57 9.22 1.27 2.03
CA GLN A 57 9.08 2.57 1.38
C GLN A 57 8.27 2.52 0.07
N PHE A 58 7.04 2.03 0.11
CA PHE A 58 6.16 2.04 -1.07
C PHE A 58 5.75 3.46 -1.46
N LEU A 59 5.25 4.26 -0.50
CA LEU A 59 4.93 5.66 -0.72
C LEU A 59 6.16 6.46 -1.15
N GLY A 60 7.28 6.26 -0.47
CA GLY A 60 8.57 6.87 -0.85
C GLY A 60 8.91 6.58 -2.30
N ALA A 61 8.85 5.31 -2.73
CA ALA A 61 9.13 4.89 -4.09
C ALA A 61 8.24 5.56 -5.14
N MET A 62 6.93 5.67 -4.85
CA MET A 62 5.94 6.32 -5.73
C MET A 62 6.21 7.81 -5.92
N LEU A 63 6.83 8.47 -4.96
CA LEU A 63 7.17 9.91 -5.03
C LEU A 63 8.57 10.13 -5.57
N VAL A 64 9.54 9.38 -5.02
CA VAL A 64 10.96 9.62 -5.26
C VAL A 64 11.39 9.17 -6.65
N GLY A 65 10.90 8.02 -7.12
CA GLY A 65 11.25 7.48 -8.43
C GLY A 65 10.86 8.41 -9.59
N PRO A 66 9.56 8.75 -9.74
CA PRO A 66 9.11 9.71 -10.75
C PRO A 66 9.71 11.09 -10.55
N GLY A 67 9.87 11.54 -9.30
CA GLY A 67 10.47 12.83 -8.96
C GLY A 67 11.91 12.94 -9.47
N ALA A 68 12.75 11.94 -9.21
CA ALA A 68 14.13 11.90 -9.68
C ALA A 68 14.21 11.89 -11.21
N ALA A 69 13.34 11.10 -11.87
CA ALA A 69 13.27 11.05 -13.32
C ALA A 69 12.84 12.40 -13.93
N LYS A 70 11.90 13.11 -13.28
CA LYS A 70 11.49 14.44 -13.73
C LYS A 70 12.64 15.44 -13.62
N VAL A 71 13.39 15.43 -12.53
CA VAL A 71 14.56 16.30 -12.36
C VAL A 71 15.61 16.02 -13.44
N LEU A 72 15.89 14.74 -13.74
CA LEU A 72 16.80 14.37 -14.82
C LEU A 72 16.30 14.87 -16.19
N LYS A 73 15.00 14.67 -16.47
CA LYS A 73 14.39 15.15 -17.73
C LYS A 73 14.52 16.65 -17.88
N GLU A 74 14.31 17.42 -16.82
CA GLU A 74 14.46 18.88 -16.83
C GLU A 74 15.92 19.32 -16.97
N LEU A 75 16.85 18.57 -16.39
CA LEU A 75 18.29 18.81 -16.56
C LEU A 75 18.71 18.59 -18.01
N ASP A 76 18.31 17.46 -18.60
CA ASP A 76 18.60 17.12 -19.98
C ASP A 76 18.00 18.12 -20.98
N ALA A 77 16.79 18.59 -20.74
CA ALA A 77 16.13 19.61 -21.57
C ALA A 77 16.93 20.94 -21.63
N ARG A 78 17.78 21.20 -20.65
CA ARG A 78 18.58 22.43 -20.60
C ARG A 78 20.02 22.27 -21.09
N LEU A 79 20.59 21.09 -20.93
CA LEU A 79 22.03 20.87 -21.12
C LEU A 79 22.36 19.98 -22.33
N ARG A 80 21.48 19.07 -22.72
CA ARG A 80 21.78 18.04 -23.71
C ARG A 80 22.10 18.59 -25.08
N ASP A 81 21.40 19.65 -25.49
CA ASP A 81 21.63 20.30 -26.80
C ASP A 81 22.98 21.02 -26.90
N ASN A 82 23.67 21.24 -25.77
CA ASN A 82 25.01 21.84 -25.70
C ASN A 82 26.13 20.81 -25.65
N VAL A 83 25.81 19.50 -25.70
CA VAL A 83 26.81 18.41 -25.65
C VAL A 83 27.43 18.27 -27.00
N PRO A 84 28.79 18.33 -27.15
CA PRO A 84 29.49 18.14 -28.43
C PRO A 84 29.24 16.75 -29.01
N GLU A 85 29.25 16.65 -30.34
CA GLU A 85 29.10 15.38 -31.03
C GLU A 85 30.16 14.37 -30.56
N GLY A 86 29.71 13.13 -30.28
CA GLY A 86 30.57 12.05 -29.78
C GLY A 86 30.72 11.98 -28.27
N PHE A 87 30.19 12.97 -27.52
CA PHE A 87 30.18 12.99 -26.04
C PHE A 87 28.82 12.64 -25.40
N GLU A 88 27.82 12.30 -26.21
CA GLU A 88 26.47 12.05 -25.75
C GLU A 88 26.42 10.92 -24.73
N MET A 89 27.14 9.81 -24.98
CA MET A 89 27.16 8.67 -24.05
C MET A 89 27.85 9.04 -22.75
N LEU A 90 28.92 9.84 -22.79
CA LEU A 90 29.59 10.34 -21.59
C LEU A 90 28.65 11.21 -20.75
N TYR A 91 27.99 12.17 -21.41
CA TYR A 91 27.01 13.03 -20.78
C TYR A 91 25.88 12.22 -20.15
N ASP A 92 25.29 11.29 -20.89
CA ASP A 92 24.15 10.47 -20.43
C ASP A 92 24.49 9.67 -19.18
N ASN A 93 25.67 9.09 -19.10
CA ASN A 93 26.13 8.31 -17.95
C ASN A 93 26.46 9.21 -16.76
N PHE A 94 27.25 10.26 -16.98
CA PHE A 94 27.70 11.12 -15.88
C PHE A 94 26.56 11.99 -15.31
N SER A 95 25.69 12.55 -16.16
CA SER A 95 24.54 13.33 -15.68
C SER A 95 23.61 12.49 -14.82
N SER A 96 23.30 11.26 -15.26
CA SER A 96 22.47 10.34 -14.49
C SER A 96 23.16 9.90 -13.20
N GLY A 97 24.45 9.60 -13.23
CA GLY A 97 25.22 9.14 -12.08
C GLY A 97 25.38 10.23 -11.02
N ILE A 98 25.85 11.42 -11.42
CA ILE A 98 26.08 12.54 -10.50
C ILE A 98 24.76 13.04 -9.90
N LEU A 99 23.75 13.26 -10.75
CA LEU A 99 22.43 13.69 -10.28
C LEU A 99 21.79 12.63 -9.39
N GLY A 100 21.85 11.35 -9.81
CA GLY A 100 21.32 10.23 -9.05
C GLY A 100 21.95 10.13 -7.66
N TRP A 101 23.27 10.28 -7.57
CA TRP A 101 23.98 10.30 -6.29
C TRP A 101 23.58 11.49 -5.42
N GLY A 102 23.54 12.70 -5.99
CA GLY A 102 23.13 13.90 -5.26
C GLY A 102 21.71 13.81 -4.72
N LEU A 103 20.77 13.33 -5.55
CA LEU A 103 19.39 13.11 -5.13
C LEU A 103 19.28 11.97 -4.10
N ALA A 104 20.06 10.91 -4.23
CA ALA A 104 20.10 9.83 -3.25
C ALA A 104 20.55 10.32 -1.88
N VAL A 105 21.62 11.13 -1.82
CA VAL A 105 22.09 11.75 -0.56
C VAL A 105 21.02 12.68 0.01
N PHE A 106 20.37 13.49 -0.81
CA PHE A 106 19.27 14.35 -0.37
C PHE A 106 18.10 13.55 0.21
N VAL A 107 17.65 12.51 -0.49
CA VAL A 107 16.53 11.66 -0.06
C VAL A 107 16.89 10.94 1.24
N TYR A 108 18.07 10.33 1.32
CA TYR A 108 18.53 9.65 2.52
C TYR A 108 18.61 10.59 3.73
N SER A 109 19.17 11.80 3.55
CA SER A 109 19.44 12.72 4.67
C SER A 109 18.22 13.51 5.15
N PHE A 110 17.26 13.78 4.25
CA PHE A 110 16.15 14.68 4.53
C PHE A 110 14.79 14.04 4.31
N LEU A 111 14.53 13.49 3.12
CA LEU A 111 13.18 13.03 2.76
C LEU A 111 12.81 11.75 3.50
N ALA A 112 13.75 10.85 3.71
CA ALA A 112 13.52 9.62 4.46
C ALA A 112 13.00 9.93 5.88
N ASN A 113 13.60 10.90 6.56
CA ASN A 113 13.16 11.34 7.89
C ASN A 113 11.73 11.92 7.87
N ILE A 114 11.35 12.64 6.81
CA ILE A 114 9.99 13.17 6.65
C ILE A 114 8.99 12.03 6.45
N LEU A 115 9.33 11.06 5.59
CA LEU A 115 8.48 9.89 5.34
C LEU A 115 8.30 9.05 6.61
N GLN A 116 9.39 8.85 7.37
CA GLN A 116 9.32 8.15 8.65
C GLN A 116 8.47 8.93 9.67
N ALA A 117 8.64 10.25 9.78
CA ALA A 117 7.85 11.08 10.69
C ALA A 117 6.34 11.05 10.37
N VAL A 118 5.96 10.95 9.09
CA VAL A 118 4.55 10.78 8.68
C VAL A 118 4.03 9.42 9.13
N ALA A 119 4.81 8.35 8.96
CA ALA A 119 4.44 7.01 9.38
C ALA A 119 4.27 6.94 10.92
N ASP A 120 5.24 7.47 11.66
CA ASP A 120 5.21 7.54 13.12
C ASP A 120 4.05 8.40 13.63
N GLY A 121 3.79 9.53 12.97
CA GLY A 121 2.67 10.42 13.30
C GLY A 121 1.31 9.73 13.18
N LEU A 122 1.09 8.96 12.11
CA LEU A 122 -0.14 8.18 11.94
C LEU A 122 -0.24 7.05 12.97
N GLY A 123 0.87 6.37 13.25
CA GLY A 123 0.93 5.33 14.27
C GLY A 123 0.61 5.87 15.67
N ASN A 124 1.26 6.97 16.06
CA ASN A 124 1.02 7.62 17.36
C ASN A 124 -0.40 8.16 17.49
N PHE A 125 -0.98 8.67 16.39
CA PHE A 125 -2.37 9.12 16.38
C PHE A 125 -3.33 7.94 16.59
N ALA A 126 -3.11 6.82 15.92
CA ALA A 126 -3.90 5.60 16.11
C ALA A 126 -3.77 5.09 17.56
N ALA A 127 -2.55 5.04 18.10
CA ALA A 127 -2.30 4.65 19.49
C ALA A 127 -3.04 5.55 20.49
N GLY A 128 -2.97 6.87 20.31
CA GLY A 128 -3.67 7.82 21.19
C GLY A 128 -5.19 7.65 21.19
N ILE A 129 -5.79 7.29 20.06
CA ILE A 129 -7.23 6.98 19.97
C ILE A 129 -7.55 5.68 20.74
N VAL A 130 -6.69 4.67 20.58
CA VAL A 130 -6.84 3.38 21.28
C VAL A 130 -6.71 3.58 22.79
N ASP A 131 -5.71 4.32 23.26
CA ASP A 131 -5.49 4.62 24.67
C ASP A 131 -6.63 5.42 25.29
N ALA A 132 -7.32 6.23 24.49
CA ALA A 132 -8.54 6.93 24.91
C ALA A 132 -9.78 6.03 24.99
N GLY A 133 -9.67 4.73 24.69
CA GLY A 133 -10.78 3.78 24.67
C GLY A 133 -11.73 3.92 23.47
N LEU A 134 -11.33 4.67 22.45
CA LEU A 134 -12.11 4.95 21.23
C LEU A 134 -11.70 4.02 20.08
N VAL A 135 -11.45 2.75 20.36
CA VAL A 135 -10.93 1.74 19.43
C VAL A 135 -11.56 1.80 18.02
N PRO A 136 -12.92 1.90 17.88
CA PRO A 136 -13.52 1.96 16.53
C PRO A 136 -13.10 3.18 15.69
N LEU A 137 -12.69 4.27 16.33
CA LEU A 137 -12.24 5.48 15.63
C LEU A 137 -10.76 5.38 15.21
N ALA A 138 -10.03 4.41 15.71
CA ALA A 138 -8.65 4.16 15.27
C ALA A 138 -8.57 3.78 13.78
N ASP A 139 -9.65 3.27 13.21
CA ASP A 139 -9.73 2.99 11.78
C ASP A 139 -9.65 4.25 10.90
N ILE A 140 -9.90 5.43 11.43
CA ILE A 140 -9.76 6.67 10.66
C ILE A 140 -8.31 6.86 10.20
N PRO A 141 -7.30 6.94 11.09
CA PRO A 141 -5.91 7.00 10.67
C PRO A 141 -5.38 5.69 10.07
N ILE A 142 -5.87 4.53 10.51
CA ILE A 142 -5.41 3.22 10.02
C ILE A 142 -5.74 3.05 8.54
N GLU A 143 -6.97 3.32 8.10
CA GLU A 143 -7.35 3.19 6.70
C GLU A 143 -6.62 4.20 5.79
N VAL A 144 -6.33 5.40 6.30
CA VAL A 144 -5.46 6.36 5.59
C VAL A 144 -4.04 5.83 5.49
N ALA A 145 -3.48 5.29 6.57
CA ALA A 145 -2.14 4.70 6.56
C ALA A 145 -2.05 3.53 5.58
N LYS A 146 -3.08 2.67 5.51
CA LYS A 146 -3.14 1.54 4.57
C LYS A 146 -3.00 2.02 3.12
N VAL A 147 -3.87 2.92 2.68
CA VAL A 147 -3.85 3.39 1.28
C VAL A 147 -2.61 4.23 0.93
N LEU A 148 -1.92 4.76 1.91
CA LEU A 148 -0.61 5.42 1.76
C LEU A 148 0.57 4.45 1.89
N PHE A 149 0.33 3.13 1.92
CA PHE A 149 1.36 2.09 2.09
C PHE A 149 2.16 2.20 3.40
N LEU A 150 1.56 2.81 4.43
CA LEU A 150 2.14 2.95 5.77
C LEU A 150 1.53 1.97 6.79
N ASN A 151 0.71 1.03 6.30
CA ASN A 151 0.03 0.01 7.11
C ASN A 151 1.00 -0.80 7.97
N ASN A 152 2.16 -1.19 7.42
CA ASN A 152 3.16 -1.96 8.18
C ASN A 152 3.74 -1.17 9.36
N ALA A 153 3.95 0.14 9.22
CA ALA A 153 4.44 0.98 10.32
C ALA A 153 3.41 1.02 11.48
N VAL A 154 2.13 1.20 11.16
CA VAL A 154 1.05 1.19 12.16
C VAL A 154 0.87 -0.20 12.77
N ASN A 155 0.84 -1.23 11.92
CA ASN A 155 0.60 -2.61 12.38
C ASN A 155 1.75 -3.13 13.25
N HIS A 156 2.99 -3.08 12.77
CA HIS A 156 4.14 -3.62 13.50
C HIS A 156 4.65 -2.69 14.60
N GLY A 157 4.52 -1.37 14.41
CA GLY A 157 4.96 -0.37 15.39
C GLY A 157 4.02 -0.20 16.57
N VAL A 158 2.72 -0.38 16.37
CA VAL A 158 1.69 -0.08 17.39
C VAL A 158 0.78 -1.27 17.66
N LEU A 159 0.03 -1.73 16.66
CA LEU A 159 -1.08 -2.66 16.89
C LEU A 159 -0.62 -4.07 17.29
N THR A 160 0.45 -4.59 16.67
CA THR A 160 0.98 -5.93 17.00
C THR A 160 1.53 -5.99 18.43
N PRO A 161 2.34 -5.04 18.93
CA PRO A 161 2.76 -5.01 20.33
C PRO A 161 1.60 -4.90 21.31
N LEU A 162 0.63 -4.01 21.07
CA LEU A 162 -0.58 -3.88 21.90
C LEU A 162 -1.38 -5.19 21.90
N GLY A 163 -1.55 -5.77 20.71
CA GLY A 163 -2.23 -7.06 20.55
C GLY A 163 -1.55 -8.20 21.30
N ALA A 164 -0.22 -8.25 21.29
CA ALA A 164 0.54 -9.26 22.03
C ALA A 164 0.39 -9.09 23.54
N ALA A 165 0.41 -7.86 24.05
CA ALA A 165 0.18 -7.59 25.46
C ALA A 165 -1.24 -8.01 25.88
N GLN A 166 -2.29 -7.58 25.15
CA GLN A 166 -3.66 -7.97 25.46
C GLN A 166 -3.87 -9.48 25.33
N ALA A 167 -3.36 -10.11 24.28
CA ALA A 167 -3.53 -11.54 24.09
C ALA A 167 -2.81 -12.39 25.16
N ALA A 168 -1.74 -11.90 25.77
CA ALA A 168 -1.06 -12.56 26.88
C ALA A 168 -1.93 -12.56 28.15
N GLU A 169 -2.77 -11.57 28.35
CA GLU A 169 -3.67 -11.43 29.50
C GLU A 169 -5.03 -12.09 29.27
N GLU A 170 -5.62 -11.86 28.09
CA GLU A 170 -7.01 -12.25 27.77
C GLU A 170 -7.13 -13.46 26.84
N GLY A 171 -6.00 -13.95 26.28
CA GLY A 171 -5.95 -15.06 25.32
C GLY A 171 -6.34 -14.68 23.88
N LYS A 172 -6.72 -13.45 23.63
CA LYS A 172 -7.12 -12.88 22.31
C LYS A 172 -6.93 -11.37 22.32
N SER A 173 -6.94 -10.74 21.14
CA SER A 173 -6.86 -9.30 21.02
C SER A 173 -7.65 -8.77 19.84
N ILE A 174 -8.34 -7.64 20.01
CA ILE A 174 -8.97 -6.87 18.96
C ILE A 174 -7.93 -6.13 18.10
N TYR A 175 -6.80 -5.74 18.68
CA TYR A 175 -5.74 -5.00 17.97
C TYR A 175 -5.15 -5.76 16.79
N TYR A 176 -5.20 -7.08 16.82
CA TYR A 176 -4.81 -7.91 15.68
C TYR A 176 -5.76 -7.80 14.48
N MET A 177 -6.96 -7.22 14.68
CA MET A 177 -7.99 -7.14 13.64
C MET A 177 -8.09 -5.77 12.96
N LEU A 178 -7.69 -4.68 13.63
CA LEU A 178 -7.92 -3.32 13.17
C LEU A 178 -7.29 -3.05 11.79
N GLU A 179 -5.99 -3.28 11.63
CA GLU A 179 -5.32 -3.08 10.34
C GLU A 179 -5.59 -4.24 9.38
N SER A 180 -5.60 -5.47 9.89
CA SER A 180 -5.65 -6.68 9.06
C SER A 180 -7.04 -7.01 8.51
N ASN A 181 -8.09 -6.28 8.90
CA ASN A 181 -9.50 -6.53 8.55
C ASN A 181 -9.72 -6.65 7.04
N PRO A 182 -10.13 -7.84 6.53
CA PRO A 182 -10.41 -8.02 5.11
C PRO A 182 -11.75 -7.39 4.66
N GLY A 183 -12.63 -7.04 5.59
CA GLY A 183 -13.98 -6.59 5.31
C GLY A 183 -14.05 -5.30 4.48
N PRO A 184 -13.44 -4.18 4.92
CA PRO A 184 -13.54 -2.90 4.22
C PRO A 184 -13.04 -2.98 2.78
N GLY A 185 -11.87 -3.60 2.54
CA GLY A 185 -11.32 -3.77 1.19
C GLY A 185 -12.20 -4.66 0.30
N LEU A 186 -12.74 -5.74 0.84
CA LEU A 186 -13.71 -6.58 0.12
C LEU A 186 -14.94 -5.77 -0.27
N GLY A 187 -15.51 -5.01 0.66
CA GLY A 187 -16.69 -4.19 0.43
C GLY A 187 -16.45 -3.09 -0.62
N LEU A 188 -15.31 -2.44 -0.55
CA LEU A 188 -14.87 -1.46 -1.55
C LEU A 188 -14.84 -2.08 -2.95
N LEU A 189 -14.18 -3.22 -3.12
CA LEU A 189 -14.06 -3.89 -4.40
C LEU A 189 -15.41 -4.39 -4.93
N ILE A 190 -16.31 -4.85 -4.04
CA ILE A 190 -17.70 -5.17 -4.38
C ILE A 190 -18.44 -3.92 -4.89
N ALA A 191 -18.24 -2.76 -4.25
CA ALA A 191 -18.85 -1.51 -4.71
C ALA A 191 -18.39 -1.15 -6.13
N TYR A 192 -17.11 -1.30 -6.44
CA TYR A 192 -16.59 -1.10 -7.79
C TYR A 192 -17.11 -2.12 -8.80
N TYR A 193 -17.27 -3.36 -8.40
CA TYR A 193 -17.89 -4.38 -9.26
C TYR A 193 -19.35 -4.05 -9.58
N ILE A 194 -20.11 -3.53 -8.61
CA ILE A 194 -21.53 -3.19 -8.79
C ILE A 194 -21.71 -1.88 -9.56
N ALA A 195 -21.02 -0.81 -9.14
CA ALA A 195 -21.27 0.57 -9.58
C ALA A 195 -20.07 1.26 -10.22
N GLY A 196 -18.92 0.60 -10.31
CA GLY A 196 -17.76 1.13 -11.03
C GLY A 196 -17.95 1.12 -12.55
N THR A 197 -17.06 1.81 -13.26
CA THR A 197 -17.03 1.92 -14.73
C THR A 197 -15.68 1.44 -15.26
N GLY A 198 -15.62 1.19 -16.58
CA GLY A 198 -14.39 0.91 -17.31
C GLY A 198 -13.50 -0.16 -16.68
N MET A 199 -12.21 0.13 -16.67
CA MET A 199 -11.16 -0.77 -16.15
C MET A 199 -11.35 -1.07 -14.65
N TRP A 200 -11.81 -0.11 -13.87
CA TRP A 200 -12.04 -0.28 -12.43
C TRP A 200 -13.06 -1.38 -12.13
N LYS A 201 -14.15 -1.41 -12.90
CA LYS A 201 -15.17 -2.46 -12.78
C LYS A 201 -14.66 -3.81 -13.26
N GLN A 202 -13.93 -3.84 -14.38
CA GLN A 202 -13.44 -5.07 -15.00
C GLN A 202 -12.37 -5.77 -14.12
N SER A 203 -11.51 -5.01 -13.46
CA SER A 203 -10.45 -5.54 -12.59
C SER A 203 -10.93 -5.94 -11.20
N ALA A 204 -12.07 -5.41 -10.74
CA ALA A 204 -12.55 -5.63 -9.37
C ALA A 204 -12.72 -7.13 -9.00
N PRO A 205 -13.25 -8.04 -9.82
CA PRO A 205 -13.37 -9.46 -9.48
C PRO A 205 -12.01 -10.12 -9.21
N GLY A 206 -11.02 -9.85 -10.05
CA GLY A 206 -9.64 -10.34 -9.84
C GLY A 206 -9.04 -9.79 -8.56
N SER A 207 -9.24 -8.51 -8.31
CA SER A 207 -8.76 -7.84 -7.09
C SER A 207 -9.42 -8.38 -5.82
N ILE A 208 -10.71 -8.77 -5.86
CA ILE A 208 -11.40 -9.45 -4.75
C ILE A 208 -10.69 -10.77 -4.40
N ILE A 209 -10.35 -11.56 -5.40
CA ILE A 209 -9.68 -12.85 -5.18
C ILE A 209 -8.29 -12.62 -4.55
N ILE A 210 -7.52 -11.70 -5.12
CA ILE A 210 -6.16 -11.39 -4.64
C ILE A 210 -6.21 -10.80 -3.22
N HIS A 211 -7.16 -9.92 -2.93
CA HIS A 211 -7.32 -9.34 -1.60
C HIS A 211 -7.80 -10.37 -0.59
N PHE A 212 -9.03 -10.86 -0.77
CA PHE A 212 -9.76 -11.58 0.26
C PHE A 212 -9.23 -13.00 0.52
N PHE A 213 -8.82 -13.69 -0.54
CA PHE A 213 -8.23 -15.02 -0.42
C PHE A 213 -6.69 -14.97 -0.39
N GLY A 214 -6.08 -14.11 -1.19
CA GLY A 214 -4.62 -13.97 -1.28
C GLY A 214 -4.00 -13.19 -0.12
N GLY A 215 -4.77 -12.33 0.55
CA GLY A 215 -4.29 -11.55 1.69
C GLY A 215 -3.38 -10.38 1.28
N ILE A 216 -3.69 -9.73 0.17
CA ILE A 216 -2.90 -8.59 -0.33
C ILE A 216 -3.78 -7.34 -0.29
N HIS A 217 -3.61 -6.49 0.74
CA HIS A 217 -4.34 -5.23 0.89
C HIS A 217 -4.02 -4.24 -0.22
N GLU A 218 -2.77 -4.18 -0.64
CA GLU A 218 -2.25 -3.23 -1.62
C GLU A 218 -2.99 -3.27 -2.96
N ILE A 219 -3.65 -4.38 -3.28
CA ILE A 219 -4.42 -4.52 -4.53
C ILE A 219 -5.60 -3.54 -4.61
N TYR A 220 -6.18 -3.13 -3.48
CA TYR A 220 -7.30 -2.18 -3.50
C TYR A 220 -6.86 -0.71 -3.29
N PHE A 221 -5.63 -0.44 -2.88
CA PHE A 221 -5.17 0.94 -2.65
C PHE A 221 -5.33 1.85 -3.87
N PRO A 222 -5.02 1.40 -5.10
CA PRO A 222 -5.26 2.20 -6.30
C PRO A 222 -6.73 2.63 -6.47
N TYR A 223 -7.68 1.82 -6.04
CA TYR A 223 -9.11 2.13 -6.13
C TYR A 223 -9.50 3.31 -5.22
N VAL A 224 -8.83 3.46 -4.07
CA VAL A 224 -9.02 4.61 -3.19
C VAL A 224 -8.22 5.81 -3.69
N LEU A 225 -6.96 5.60 -4.08
CA LEU A 225 -6.09 6.70 -4.56
C LEU A 225 -6.59 7.32 -5.86
N GLY A 226 -7.15 6.50 -6.77
CA GLY A 226 -7.76 6.97 -8.01
C GLY A 226 -9.10 7.70 -7.79
N HIS A 227 -9.77 7.45 -6.67
CA HIS A 227 -11.01 8.12 -6.30
C HIS A 227 -11.06 8.37 -4.78
N PRO A 228 -10.35 9.39 -4.27
CA PRO A 228 -10.06 9.57 -2.85
C PRO A 228 -11.28 9.63 -1.92
N ILE A 229 -12.46 10.01 -2.42
CA ILE A 229 -13.70 9.99 -1.63
C ILE A 229 -14.04 8.57 -1.14
N MET A 230 -13.52 7.53 -1.77
CA MET A 230 -13.76 6.14 -1.40
C MET A 230 -13.14 5.76 -0.04
N ILE A 231 -12.26 6.60 0.51
CA ILE A 231 -11.78 6.45 1.90
C ILE A 231 -12.95 6.47 2.90
N VAL A 232 -14.02 7.18 2.59
CA VAL A 232 -15.24 7.20 3.45
C VAL A 232 -15.91 5.83 3.49
N ALA A 233 -15.86 5.07 2.40
CA ALA A 233 -16.36 3.69 2.40
C ALA A 233 -15.48 2.78 3.26
N MET A 234 -14.16 2.97 3.22
CA MET A 234 -13.22 2.24 4.07
C MET A 234 -13.48 2.52 5.55
N TRP A 235 -13.61 3.79 5.94
CA TRP A 235 -13.97 4.19 7.30
C TRP A 235 -15.31 3.59 7.74
N ALA A 236 -16.34 3.65 6.89
CA ALA A 236 -17.64 3.06 7.22
C ALA A 236 -17.52 1.55 7.48
N GLY A 237 -16.72 0.84 6.68
CA GLY A 237 -16.48 -0.59 6.85
C GLY A 237 -15.72 -0.91 8.13
N GLY A 238 -14.57 -0.27 8.34
CA GLY A 238 -13.72 -0.51 9.49
C GLY A 238 -14.42 -0.17 10.80
N ILE A 239 -14.92 1.05 10.94
CA ILE A 239 -15.63 1.50 12.16
C ILE A 239 -16.83 0.58 12.48
N SER A 240 -17.59 0.14 11.46
CA SER A 240 -18.72 -0.76 11.69
C SER A 240 -18.31 -2.14 12.20
N ALA A 241 -17.21 -2.69 11.67
CA ALA A 241 -16.65 -3.95 12.14
C ALA A 241 -16.14 -3.83 13.57
N ASP A 242 -15.41 -2.77 13.87
CA ASP A 242 -14.81 -2.53 15.18
C ASP A 242 -15.87 -2.30 16.26
N LEU A 243 -16.94 -1.56 15.95
CA LEU A 243 -18.08 -1.41 16.85
C LEU A 243 -18.69 -2.75 17.22
N TRP A 244 -18.82 -3.66 16.26
CA TRP A 244 -19.31 -5.00 16.51
C TRP A 244 -18.32 -5.80 17.37
N TRP A 245 -17.04 -5.75 17.07
CA TRP A 245 -16.02 -6.49 17.81
C TRP A 245 -15.86 -5.99 19.24
N VAL A 246 -15.91 -4.69 19.46
CA VAL A 246 -15.93 -4.11 20.81
C VAL A 246 -17.19 -4.56 21.58
N ALA A 247 -18.38 -4.50 20.96
CA ALA A 247 -19.63 -4.87 21.59
C ALA A 247 -19.73 -6.37 21.93
N THR A 248 -19.03 -7.23 21.20
CA THR A 248 -19.07 -8.69 21.37
C THR A 248 -17.79 -9.26 22.00
N ASP A 249 -16.89 -8.39 22.43
CA ASP A 249 -15.58 -8.80 22.97
C ASP A 249 -14.87 -9.79 22.02
N ALA A 250 -14.86 -9.49 20.72
CA ALA A 250 -14.22 -10.33 19.73
C ALA A 250 -12.73 -10.01 19.60
N GLY A 251 -11.92 -11.04 19.33
CA GLY A 251 -10.48 -10.88 19.13
C GLY A 251 -9.88 -12.12 18.49
N LEU A 252 -8.70 -11.98 17.87
CA LEU A 252 -7.89 -13.08 17.35
C LEU A 252 -6.84 -13.52 18.37
N VAL A 253 -6.38 -14.78 18.27
CA VAL A 253 -5.34 -15.33 19.17
C VAL A 253 -3.92 -14.92 18.78
N GLY A 254 -3.73 -14.36 17.60
CA GLY A 254 -2.45 -13.90 17.07
C GLY A 254 -2.63 -13.04 15.83
N PRO A 255 -1.57 -12.35 15.37
CA PRO A 255 -1.63 -11.47 14.23
C PRO A 255 -1.80 -12.29 12.93
N PRO A 256 -2.90 -12.07 12.16
CA PRO A 256 -3.08 -12.71 10.87
C PRO A 256 -2.29 -11.98 9.79
N SER A 257 -2.07 -12.63 8.65
CA SER A 257 -1.67 -11.94 7.44
C SER A 257 -2.79 -10.97 7.01
N PRO A 258 -2.50 -9.69 6.81
CA PRO A 258 -3.51 -8.68 6.50
C PRO A 258 -4.34 -9.04 5.27
N GLY A 259 -5.65 -8.85 5.36
CA GLY A 259 -6.59 -9.06 4.26
C GLY A 259 -6.98 -10.50 3.95
N SER A 260 -6.31 -11.50 4.51
CA SER A 260 -6.60 -12.90 4.22
C SER A 260 -7.68 -13.48 5.12
N ILE A 261 -8.80 -13.90 4.55
CA ILE A 261 -9.83 -14.63 5.30
C ILE A 261 -9.29 -15.97 5.83
N PHE A 262 -8.39 -16.63 5.10
CA PHE A 262 -7.78 -17.87 5.58
C PHE A 262 -6.86 -17.65 6.79
N ALA A 263 -6.14 -16.53 6.82
CA ALA A 263 -5.35 -16.17 7.99
C ALA A 263 -6.24 -15.84 9.20
N TYR A 264 -7.38 -15.19 8.99
CA TYR A 264 -8.39 -15.00 10.02
C TYR A 264 -8.90 -16.30 10.58
N LEU A 265 -9.32 -17.22 9.70
CA LEU A 265 -9.79 -18.56 10.11
C LEU A 265 -8.74 -19.32 10.92
N ALA A 266 -7.46 -19.21 10.56
CA ALA A 266 -6.36 -19.86 11.27
C ALA A 266 -6.09 -19.25 12.66
N MET A 267 -6.46 -17.98 12.88
CA MET A 267 -6.24 -17.26 14.13
C MET A 267 -7.54 -17.08 14.96
N LEU A 268 -8.63 -17.77 14.59
CA LEU A 268 -9.87 -17.71 15.37
C LEU A 268 -9.67 -18.29 16.78
N PRO A 269 -10.22 -17.66 17.82
CA PRO A 269 -10.27 -18.23 19.16
C PRO A 269 -11.19 -19.46 19.16
N ARG A 270 -10.98 -20.38 20.11
CA ARG A 270 -11.81 -21.58 20.27
C ARG A 270 -13.28 -21.27 20.61
N SER A 271 -13.54 -20.12 21.24
CA SER A 271 -14.88 -19.63 21.53
C SER A 271 -15.03 -18.19 21.01
N GLY A 272 -16.20 -17.85 20.48
CA GLY A 272 -16.45 -16.50 19.98
C GLY A 272 -15.91 -16.18 18.58
N GLY A 273 -15.28 -17.14 17.90
CA GLY A 273 -14.74 -16.95 16.54
C GLY A 273 -15.81 -16.53 15.50
N ALA A 274 -17.07 -16.90 15.71
CA ALA A 274 -18.17 -16.46 14.86
C ALA A 274 -18.32 -14.92 14.88
N ASN A 275 -18.13 -14.26 16.02
CA ASN A 275 -18.22 -12.81 16.13
C ASN A 275 -17.12 -12.09 15.34
N VAL A 276 -15.94 -12.70 15.23
CA VAL A 276 -14.86 -12.18 14.36
C VAL A 276 -15.34 -12.15 12.91
N LEU A 277 -15.86 -13.27 12.40
CA LEU A 277 -16.33 -13.38 11.02
C LEU A 277 -17.55 -12.51 10.72
N ILE A 278 -18.46 -12.38 11.69
CA ILE A 278 -19.62 -11.47 11.57
C ILE A 278 -19.13 -10.03 11.43
N GLY A 279 -18.14 -9.59 12.22
CA GLY A 279 -17.57 -8.25 12.09
C GLY A 279 -16.93 -8.01 10.71
N VAL A 280 -16.20 -8.98 10.17
CA VAL A 280 -15.69 -8.92 8.79
C VAL A 280 -16.84 -8.73 7.79
N ALA A 281 -17.93 -9.49 7.93
CA ALA A 281 -19.09 -9.38 7.06
C ALA A 281 -19.80 -8.02 7.18
N ILE A 282 -19.96 -7.51 8.41
CA ILE A 282 -20.51 -6.17 8.67
C ILE A 282 -19.64 -5.11 7.99
N GLY A 283 -18.32 -5.17 8.17
CA GLY A 283 -17.39 -4.24 7.52
C GLY A 283 -17.49 -4.27 6.01
N ALA A 284 -17.55 -5.48 5.41
CA ALA A 284 -17.70 -5.64 3.97
C ALA A 284 -19.03 -5.05 3.45
N VAL A 285 -20.13 -5.33 4.13
CA VAL A 285 -21.45 -4.79 3.74
C VAL A 285 -21.49 -3.28 3.88
N ALA A 286 -21.00 -2.72 4.99
CA ALA A 286 -20.99 -1.27 5.21
C ALA A 286 -20.15 -0.55 4.15
N ALA A 287 -18.94 -1.03 3.87
CA ALA A 287 -18.08 -0.47 2.82
C ALA A 287 -18.71 -0.62 1.42
N ALA A 288 -19.33 -1.76 1.11
CA ALA A 288 -19.98 -1.99 -0.17
C ALA A 288 -21.18 -1.05 -0.39
N VAL A 289 -22.01 -0.86 0.62
CA VAL A 289 -23.17 0.05 0.56
C VAL A 289 -22.71 1.49 0.37
N VAL A 290 -21.86 1.98 1.26
CA VAL A 290 -21.37 3.37 1.21
C VAL A 290 -20.59 3.60 -0.09
N GLY A 291 -19.69 2.70 -0.47
CA GLY A 291 -18.93 2.80 -1.71
C GLY A 291 -19.82 2.81 -2.95
N THR A 292 -20.85 1.95 -3.01
CA THR A 292 -21.82 1.93 -4.11
C THR A 292 -22.59 3.26 -4.23
N ILE A 293 -22.99 3.83 -3.10
CA ILE A 293 -23.67 5.14 -3.07
C ILE A 293 -22.72 6.23 -3.58
N LEU A 294 -21.46 6.25 -3.09
CA LEU A 294 -20.47 7.24 -3.49
C LEU A 294 -20.17 7.19 -4.98
N LEU A 295 -19.98 5.99 -5.54
CA LEU A 295 -19.73 5.80 -6.97
C LEU A 295 -20.92 6.22 -7.85
N ARG A 296 -22.16 6.08 -7.36
CA ARG A 296 -23.35 6.55 -8.08
C ARG A 296 -23.54 8.06 -8.00
N VAL A 297 -23.20 8.67 -6.88
CA VAL A 297 -23.33 10.14 -6.67
C VAL A 297 -22.17 10.90 -7.33
N ARG A 298 -20.99 10.31 -7.30
CA ARG A 298 -19.77 10.86 -7.91
C ARG A 298 -19.09 9.78 -8.76
N PRO A 299 -19.62 9.54 -9.98
CA PRO A 299 -19.03 8.55 -10.87
C PRO A 299 -17.60 8.96 -11.23
N ILE A 300 -16.73 7.97 -11.40
CA ILE A 300 -15.38 8.19 -11.88
C ILE A 300 -15.49 8.70 -13.32
N GLN A 301 -14.92 9.86 -13.59
CA GLN A 301 -14.71 10.30 -14.95
C GLN A 301 -13.59 9.45 -15.54
N GLU A 302 -13.90 8.66 -16.54
CA GLU A 302 -12.87 8.07 -17.38
C GLU A 302 -12.15 9.23 -18.06
N THR A 303 -11.03 9.66 -17.50
CA THR A 303 -10.04 10.35 -18.31
C THR A 303 -9.52 9.28 -19.25
N ASP A 304 -9.70 9.47 -20.56
CA ASP A 304 -8.99 8.76 -21.63
C ASP A 304 -7.47 9.04 -21.57
N ALA A 305 -6.91 9.08 -20.37
CA ALA A 305 -5.49 9.18 -20.14
C ALA A 305 -4.89 7.82 -20.47
N GLY A 306 -4.63 7.64 -21.74
CA GLY A 306 -3.78 6.68 -22.43
C GLY A 306 -3.02 5.69 -21.57
N VAL A 307 -3.72 4.67 -21.06
CA VAL A 307 -3.05 3.43 -20.62
C VAL A 307 -2.52 2.71 -21.86
N ASP A 308 -3.15 2.91 -23.03
CA ASP A 308 -2.69 2.36 -24.31
C ASP A 308 -1.33 2.96 -24.77
N ASP A 309 -1.03 4.21 -24.43
CA ASP A 309 0.26 4.83 -24.73
C ASP A 309 1.37 4.52 -23.71
N ALA A 310 1.04 4.03 -22.53
CA ALA A 310 2.02 3.72 -21.48
C ALA A 310 2.55 2.28 -21.55
N ILE A 311 1.84 1.39 -22.23
CA ILE A 311 2.31 0.03 -22.50
C ILE A 311 2.76 -0.02 -23.96
N ASP A 312 3.97 0.45 -24.20
CA ASP A 312 4.69 0.07 -25.42
C ASP A 312 4.95 -1.44 -25.37
N THR A 313 4.03 -2.20 -25.95
CA THR A 313 4.13 -3.66 -26.10
C THR A 313 5.06 -4.04 -27.25
N SER A 314 5.63 -3.09 -27.98
CA SER A 314 6.65 -3.34 -28.96
C SER A 314 7.97 -3.74 -28.28
N ILE A 315 8.17 -5.03 -28.10
CA ILE A 315 9.50 -5.56 -27.79
C ILE A 315 10.29 -5.48 -29.11
N PRO A 316 11.33 -4.65 -29.22
CA PRO A 316 12.12 -4.60 -30.46
C PRO A 316 12.69 -5.98 -30.74
N GLY A 317 12.27 -6.58 -31.85
CA GLY A 317 12.82 -7.84 -32.36
C GLY A 317 11.97 -9.09 -32.15
N VAL A 318 10.70 -8.97 -31.76
CA VAL A 318 9.73 -10.07 -31.77
C VAL A 318 8.61 -9.72 -32.74
N ASP A 319 8.73 -10.15 -34.00
CA ASP A 319 7.62 -10.22 -34.94
C ASP A 319 6.75 -11.41 -34.51
N VAL A 320 5.46 -11.15 -34.17
CA VAL A 320 4.46 -12.17 -33.91
C VAL A 320 3.60 -12.34 -35.16
#